data_cab085a7a662ddc6a41fec61eeee8067
#
_entry.id   cab085a7a662ddc6a41fec61eeee8067
#
_cell.length_a   1.000
_cell.length_b   1.000
_cell.length_c   1.000
_cell.angle_alpha   90.00
_cell.angle_beta   90.00
_cell.angle_gamma   90.00
#
_symmetry.space_group_name_H-M   'P 1'
#
loop_
_entity.id
_entity.type
_entity.pdbx_description
1 polymer ?
#
loop_
_entity_poly.entity_id
_entity_poly.type
_entity_poly.pdbx_seq_one_letter_code
_entity_poly.pdbx_strand_id
1 'polypeptide(L)'
;MEFHKSISNALFIIFFVFFITLINSKNSWCVKLDPVTVDAQIDNLKPTLGDVITYSITVLHDSDIVVHMPEYVIPEGLEKIGNGKPKPLKNKQQYTQEFWLKLRIDKTGPISFPAIPVWFNAPDHNKNLIRGKILTPQITIEVQSLLKLEGNASDLKDIKPIAEIDAPWGHYFWKALGVLCLLVLAYALWKKFLNKADSKPENNSK
;
A
#
# COMPACT_ATOMS: atom_id res chain seq x y z
N MET A 1 -25.61 -12.13 -84.80
CA MET A 1 -25.13 -12.86 -83.64
C MET A 1 -23.89 -12.15 -82.95
N GLU A 2 -23.30 -11.17 -83.62
CA GLU A 2 -22.15 -10.42 -83.10
C GLU A 2 -22.52 -9.25 -82.15
N PHE A 3 -23.69 -8.68 -82.29
CA PHE A 3 -24.10 -7.51 -81.47
C PHE A 3 -24.31 -7.84 -79.98
N HIS A 4 -24.79 -9.02 -79.64
CA HIS A 4 -24.99 -9.49 -78.29
C HIS A 4 -23.66 -9.74 -77.52
N LYS A 5 -22.64 -10.16 -78.26
CA LYS A 5 -21.31 -10.45 -77.70
C LYS A 5 -20.55 -9.18 -77.31
N SER A 6 -20.77 -8.11 -78.13
CA SER A 6 -20.15 -6.79 -77.86
C SER A 6 -20.74 -6.12 -76.61
N ILE A 7 -22.04 -6.22 -76.39
CA ILE A 7 -22.77 -5.63 -75.27
C ILE A 7 -22.37 -6.39 -73.95
N SER A 8 -22.28 -7.71 -74.03
CA SER A 8 -21.82 -8.54 -72.87
C SER A 8 -20.42 -8.20 -72.42
N ASN A 9 -19.47 -7.98 -73.33
CA ASN A 9 -18.11 -7.58 -73.00
C ASN A 9 -18.02 -6.19 -72.42
N ALA A 10 -18.83 -5.22 -72.94
CA ALA A 10 -18.88 -3.88 -72.39
C ALA A 10 -19.46 -3.84 -70.96
N LEU A 11 -20.49 -4.63 -70.65
CA LEU A 11 -21.07 -4.77 -69.34
C LEU A 11 -20.07 -5.41 -68.36
N PHE A 12 -19.31 -6.39 -68.80
CA PHE A 12 -18.28 -7.02 -67.98
C PHE A 12 -17.11 -6.07 -67.63
N ILE A 13 -16.71 -5.23 -68.58
CA ILE A 13 -15.68 -4.21 -68.34
C ILE A 13 -16.17 -3.15 -67.33
N ILE A 14 -17.42 -2.67 -67.45
CA ILE A 14 -18.00 -1.72 -66.53
C ILE A 14 -18.14 -2.30 -65.14
N PHE A 15 -18.55 -3.56 -65.02
CA PHE A 15 -18.63 -4.25 -63.73
C PHE A 15 -17.26 -4.41 -63.08
N PHE A 16 -16.22 -4.76 -63.87
CA PHE A 16 -14.87 -4.93 -63.39
C PHE A 16 -14.23 -3.62 -62.93
N VAL A 17 -14.47 -2.53 -63.67
CA VAL A 17 -14.01 -1.17 -63.24
C VAL A 17 -14.73 -0.72 -61.98
N PHE A 18 -16.04 -0.97 -61.84
CA PHE A 18 -16.78 -0.69 -60.63
C PHE A 18 -16.30 -1.49 -59.44
N PHE A 19 -15.95 -2.76 -59.65
CA PHE A 19 -15.40 -3.62 -58.62
C PHE A 19 -14.00 -3.17 -58.15
N ILE A 20 -13.15 -2.72 -59.09
CA ILE A 20 -11.82 -2.15 -58.79
C ILE A 20 -11.94 -0.85 -57.96
N THR A 21 -12.93 0.01 -58.24
CA THR A 21 -13.15 1.23 -57.46
C THR A 21 -13.63 0.97 -56.04
N LEU A 22 -14.41 -0.10 -55.82
CA LEU A 22 -14.82 -0.53 -54.47
C LEU A 22 -13.67 -1.06 -53.64
N ILE A 23 -12.67 -1.75 -54.24
CA ILE A 23 -11.52 -2.28 -53.53
C ILE A 23 -10.55 -1.16 -53.11
N ASN A 24 -10.52 -0.05 -53.82
CA ASN A 24 -9.63 1.07 -53.51
C ASN A 24 -10.17 2.10 -52.53
N SER A 25 -11.36 1.91 -51.96
CA SER A 25 -11.84 2.71 -50.84
C SER A 25 -11.06 2.35 -49.59
N LYS A 26 -9.78 2.82 -49.52
CA LYS A 26 -9.05 2.86 -48.29
C LYS A 26 -9.78 3.79 -47.33
N ASN A 27 -10.52 3.22 -46.38
CA ASN A 27 -11.01 3.95 -45.24
C ASN A 27 -9.77 4.44 -44.47
N SER A 28 -9.30 5.65 -44.84
CA SER A 28 -8.37 6.38 -43.98
C SER A 28 -9.13 6.80 -42.73
N TRP A 29 -9.21 5.89 -41.76
CA TRP A 29 -9.53 6.26 -40.41
C TRP A 29 -8.40 7.13 -39.91
N CYS A 30 -8.51 8.42 -40.07
CA CYS A 30 -7.70 9.39 -39.40
C CYS A 30 -8.09 9.31 -37.91
N VAL A 31 -7.42 8.44 -37.16
CA VAL A 31 -7.45 8.50 -35.70
C VAL A 31 -6.73 9.79 -35.34
N LYS A 32 -7.54 10.85 -35.10
CA LYS A 32 -7.03 12.06 -34.49
C LYS A 32 -6.55 11.68 -33.08
N LEU A 33 -5.28 11.37 -32.97
CA LEU A 33 -4.66 11.15 -31.66
C LEU A 33 -4.73 12.50 -30.93
N ASP A 34 -5.40 12.54 -29.80
CA ASP A 34 -5.36 13.74 -28.97
C ASP A 34 -3.91 13.97 -28.55
N PRO A 35 -3.39 15.21 -28.68
CA PRO A 35 -2.00 15.52 -28.45
C PRO A 35 -1.56 15.24 -26.99
N VAL A 36 -2.52 15.13 -26.07
CA VAL A 36 -2.31 14.78 -24.67
C VAL A 36 -3.40 13.80 -24.24
N THR A 37 -2.98 12.67 -23.67
CA THR A 37 -3.90 11.70 -23.06
C THR A 37 -3.49 11.51 -21.60
N VAL A 38 -4.48 11.38 -20.71
CA VAL A 38 -4.23 11.13 -19.30
C VAL A 38 -4.96 9.87 -18.86
N ASP A 39 -4.28 9.06 -18.09
CA ASP A 39 -4.84 7.91 -17.38
C ASP A 39 -4.48 8.01 -15.89
N ALA A 40 -5.31 7.40 -15.03
CA ALA A 40 -5.04 7.33 -13.61
C ALA A 40 -5.33 5.93 -13.09
N GLN A 41 -4.48 5.43 -12.22
CA GLN A 41 -4.57 4.08 -11.69
C GLN A 41 -4.23 4.08 -10.20
N ILE A 42 -4.78 3.09 -9.49
CA ILE A 42 -4.46 2.78 -8.09
C ILE A 42 -3.99 1.33 -8.06
N ASP A 43 -2.89 1.08 -7.37
CA ASP A 43 -2.25 -0.24 -7.30
C ASP A 43 -3.14 -1.30 -6.60
N ASN A 44 -3.97 -0.89 -5.64
CA ASN A 44 -4.90 -1.78 -4.95
C ASN A 44 -6.29 -1.13 -4.82
N LEU A 45 -7.31 -1.75 -5.42
CA LEU A 45 -8.70 -1.29 -5.38
C LEU A 45 -9.49 -1.78 -4.15
N LYS A 46 -8.96 -2.77 -3.42
CA LYS A 46 -9.58 -3.34 -2.22
C LYS A 46 -8.59 -3.39 -1.05
N PRO A 47 -8.03 -2.25 -0.67
CA PRO A 47 -7.07 -2.20 0.42
C PRO A 47 -7.78 -2.35 1.78
N THR A 48 -6.98 -2.57 2.82
CA THR A 48 -7.44 -2.61 4.21
C THR A 48 -7.02 -1.34 4.96
N LEU A 49 -7.59 -1.15 6.15
CA LEU A 49 -7.21 -0.03 7.03
C LEU A 49 -5.72 -0.14 7.39
N GLY A 50 -4.99 0.96 7.27
CA GLY A 50 -3.54 1.04 7.52
C GLY A 50 -2.66 0.73 6.31
N ASP A 51 -3.22 0.18 5.22
CA ASP A 51 -2.46 -0.07 4.00
C ASP A 51 -1.99 1.22 3.35
N VAL A 52 -0.88 1.10 2.61
CA VAL A 52 -0.34 2.16 1.77
C VAL A 52 -0.66 1.85 0.32
N ILE A 53 -1.37 2.76 -0.33
CA ILE A 53 -1.70 2.67 -1.76
C ILE A 53 -0.91 3.71 -2.56
N THR A 54 -0.68 3.40 -3.83
CA THR A 54 -0.05 4.30 -4.79
C THR A 54 -1.07 4.72 -5.86
N TYR A 55 -1.39 6.01 -5.88
CA TYR A 55 -2.16 6.63 -6.94
C TYR A 55 -1.21 7.16 -8.00
N SER A 56 -1.27 6.63 -9.22
CA SER A 56 -0.41 6.99 -10.35
C SER A 56 -1.22 7.67 -11.45
N ILE A 57 -0.72 8.81 -11.93
CA ILE A 57 -1.25 9.53 -13.10
C ILE A 57 -0.23 9.39 -14.21
N THR A 58 -0.63 8.81 -15.32
CA THR A 58 0.20 8.65 -16.52
C THR A 58 -0.30 9.60 -17.61
N VAL A 59 0.57 10.45 -18.09
CA VAL A 59 0.28 11.41 -19.17
C VAL A 59 1.12 11.06 -20.39
N LEU A 60 0.46 10.77 -21.48
CA LEU A 60 1.09 10.57 -22.79
C LEU A 60 0.96 11.88 -23.58
N HIS A 61 2.07 12.43 -24.07
CA HIS A 61 2.09 13.71 -24.79
C HIS A 61 3.18 13.76 -25.86
N ASP A 62 3.04 14.66 -26.80
CA ASP A 62 4.02 14.90 -27.83
C ASP A 62 5.26 15.66 -27.28
N SER A 63 6.36 15.64 -28.03
CA SER A 63 7.67 16.14 -27.57
C SER A 63 7.72 17.64 -27.30
N ASP A 64 6.85 18.41 -27.91
CA ASP A 64 6.74 19.87 -27.82
C ASP A 64 5.79 20.36 -26.72
N ILE A 65 5.15 19.42 -26.00
CA ILE A 65 4.23 19.69 -24.90
C ILE A 65 4.95 19.56 -23.56
N VAL A 66 4.71 20.51 -22.67
CA VAL A 66 5.24 20.52 -21.31
C VAL A 66 4.09 20.26 -20.33
N VAL A 67 4.16 19.15 -19.59
CA VAL A 67 3.16 18.77 -18.59
C VAL A 67 3.61 19.25 -17.21
N HIS A 68 2.70 19.90 -16.49
CA HIS A 68 2.91 20.37 -15.12
C HIS A 68 2.47 19.31 -14.12
N MET A 69 3.10 19.31 -12.95
CA MET A 69 2.71 18.43 -11.86
C MET A 69 1.28 18.77 -11.40
N PRO A 70 0.37 17.76 -11.30
CA PRO A 70 -1.00 18.00 -10.85
C PRO A 70 -1.04 18.39 -9.37
N GLU A 71 -2.02 19.24 -9.03
CA GLU A 71 -2.36 19.53 -7.64
C GLU A 71 -3.30 18.43 -7.13
N TYR A 72 -2.81 17.61 -6.21
CA TYR A 72 -3.57 16.49 -5.69
C TYR A 72 -4.61 16.95 -4.67
N VAL A 73 -5.86 16.59 -4.89
CA VAL A 73 -6.92 16.67 -3.89
C VAL A 73 -6.95 15.34 -3.14
N ILE A 74 -6.56 15.37 -1.86
CA ILE A 74 -6.53 14.16 -1.03
C ILE A 74 -7.91 13.96 -0.41
N PRO A 75 -8.59 12.82 -0.70
CA PRO A 75 -9.86 12.49 -0.09
C PRO A 75 -9.76 12.35 1.43
N GLU A 76 -10.89 12.58 2.12
CA GLU A 76 -10.98 12.34 3.57
C GLU A 76 -10.73 10.86 3.92
N GLY A 77 -9.97 10.61 4.97
CA GLY A 77 -9.59 9.28 5.41
C GLY A 77 -8.33 8.73 4.74
N LEU A 78 -7.57 9.58 4.06
CA LEU A 78 -6.26 9.27 3.52
C LEU A 78 -5.22 10.26 4.02
N GLU A 79 -4.04 9.77 4.35
CA GLU A 79 -2.88 10.58 4.72
C GLU A 79 -1.79 10.49 3.64
N LYS A 80 -1.27 11.64 3.22
CA LYS A 80 -0.16 11.70 2.26
C LYS A 80 1.15 11.30 2.91
N ILE A 81 1.79 10.26 2.36
CA ILE A 81 3.12 9.81 2.75
C ILE A 81 4.21 10.45 1.87
N GLY A 82 3.95 10.53 0.57
CA GLY A 82 4.92 11.07 -0.37
C GLY A 82 4.37 11.20 -1.78
N ASN A 83 5.10 11.92 -2.61
CA ASN A 83 4.80 12.05 -4.04
C ASN A 83 6.07 12.20 -4.85
N GLY A 84 5.99 11.95 -6.15
CA GLY A 84 7.13 12.08 -7.04
C GLY A 84 6.76 12.22 -8.50
N LYS A 85 7.77 12.61 -9.27
CA LYS A 85 7.73 12.77 -10.71
C LYS A 85 9.01 12.13 -11.29
N PRO A 86 8.99 10.86 -11.71
CA PRO A 86 10.13 10.26 -12.37
C PRO A 86 10.43 10.96 -13.70
N LYS A 87 11.61 10.70 -14.25
CA LYS A 87 11.98 11.24 -15.56
C LYS A 87 11.03 10.68 -16.63
N PRO A 88 10.54 11.50 -17.58
CA PRO A 88 9.68 11.04 -18.63
C PRO A 88 10.37 9.98 -19.50
N LEU A 89 9.62 8.95 -19.87
CA LEU A 89 10.07 7.90 -20.76
C LEU A 89 9.75 8.31 -22.21
N LYS A 90 10.77 8.30 -23.07
CA LYS A 90 10.62 8.60 -24.50
C LYS A 90 10.27 7.32 -25.26
N ASN A 91 9.14 7.34 -25.97
CA ASN A 91 8.73 6.28 -26.86
C ASN A 91 8.46 6.84 -28.26
N LYS A 92 9.41 6.62 -29.18
CA LYS A 92 9.36 7.18 -30.56
C LYS A 92 9.26 8.72 -30.56
N GLN A 93 8.07 9.28 -30.87
CA GLN A 93 7.78 10.71 -30.94
C GLN A 93 7.01 11.23 -29.72
N GLN A 94 6.59 10.33 -28.84
CA GLN A 94 5.81 10.66 -27.66
C GLN A 94 6.60 10.46 -26.37
N TYR A 95 6.21 11.20 -25.34
CA TYR A 95 6.73 11.06 -23.98
C TYR A 95 5.64 10.56 -23.07
N THR A 96 6.01 9.62 -22.21
CA THR A 96 5.16 9.14 -21.10
C THR A 96 5.70 9.77 -19.82
N GLN A 97 4.92 10.67 -19.24
CA GLN A 97 5.22 11.30 -17.95
C GLN A 97 4.34 10.68 -16.88
N GLU A 98 4.98 10.16 -15.85
CA GLU A 98 4.30 9.60 -14.69
C GLU A 98 4.38 10.54 -13.49
N PHE A 99 3.30 10.60 -12.70
CA PHE A 99 3.23 11.27 -11.41
C PHE A 99 2.64 10.30 -10.42
N TRP A 100 3.26 10.11 -9.27
CA TRP A 100 2.75 9.19 -8.26
C TRP A 100 2.56 9.89 -6.91
N LEU A 101 1.57 9.41 -6.18
CA LEU A 101 1.20 9.86 -4.85
C LEU A 101 0.99 8.62 -3.97
N LYS A 102 1.76 8.50 -2.86
CA LYS A 102 1.58 7.45 -1.85
C LYS A 102 0.70 7.95 -0.73
N LEU A 103 -0.31 7.16 -0.41
CA LEU A 103 -1.34 7.50 0.58
C LEU A 103 -1.51 6.34 1.56
N ARG A 104 -1.58 6.65 2.86
CA ARG A 104 -2.00 5.70 3.89
C ARG A 104 -3.49 5.81 4.12
N ILE A 105 -4.13 4.68 4.37
CA ILE A 105 -5.57 4.59 4.57
C ILE A 105 -5.88 4.63 6.06
N ASP A 106 -6.65 5.62 6.48
CA ASP A 106 -7.02 5.85 7.89
C ASP A 106 -8.54 5.67 8.14
N LYS A 107 -9.33 5.34 7.09
CA LYS A 107 -10.80 5.17 7.20
C LYS A 107 -11.26 4.00 6.35
N THR A 108 -12.23 3.22 6.84
CA THR A 108 -12.87 2.12 6.09
C THR A 108 -14.07 2.60 5.29
N GLY A 109 -14.44 1.86 4.25
CA GLY A 109 -15.58 2.13 3.38
C GLY A 109 -15.17 2.68 2.01
N PRO A 110 -16.14 3.18 1.21
CA PRO A 110 -15.86 3.70 -0.12
C PRO A 110 -15.13 5.05 -0.05
N ILE A 111 -14.01 5.16 -0.74
CA ILE A 111 -13.24 6.41 -0.90
C ILE A 111 -13.17 6.73 -2.39
N SER A 112 -13.60 7.93 -2.77
CA SER A 112 -13.61 8.39 -4.15
C SER A 112 -12.52 9.42 -4.40
N PHE A 113 -11.69 9.16 -5.40
CA PHE A 113 -10.70 10.09 -5.92
C PHE A 113 -11.36 10.94 -7.00
N PRO A 114 -11.50 12.26 -6.81
CA PRO A 114 -12.11 13.13 -7.81
C PRO A 114 -11.23 13.23 -9.06
N ALA A 115 -11.84 13.66 -10.17
CA ALA A 115 -11.09 14.02 -11.36
C ALA A 115 -10.17 15.21 -11.08
N ILE A 116 -8.87 15.05 -11.33
CA ILE A 116 -7.83 16.04 -11.05
C ILE A 116 -7.43 16.71 -12.36
N PRO A 117 -7.35 18.07 -12.43
CA PRO A 117 -6.87 18.76 -13.61
C PRO A 117 -5.36 18.62 -13.75
N VAL A 118 -4.90 18.11 -14.88
CA VAL A 118 -3.51 18.10 -15.31
C VAL A 118 -3.33 19.25 -16.31
N TRP A 119 -2.50 20.22 -15.96
CA TRP A 119 -2.21 21.35 -16.79
C TRP A 119 -1.02 21.07 -17.71
N PHE A 120 -1.10 21.56 -18.93
CA PHE A 120 -0.02 21.46 -19.90
C PHE A 120 0.10 22.71 -20.76
N ASN A 121 1.27 22.94 -21.32
CA ASN A 121 1.52 23.98 -22.32
C ASN A 121 1.83 23.30 -23.65
N ALA A 122 1.07 23.64 -24.68
CA ALA A 122 1.24 23.13 -26.03
C ALA A 122 1.44 24.29 -27.02
N PRO A 123 2.28 24.16 -28.06
CA PRO A 123 2.40 25.16 -29.11
C PRO A 123 1.15 25.19 -30.00
N ASP A 124 0.66 26.39 -30.32
CA ASP A 124 -0.34 26.64 -31.34
C ASP A 124 0.27 26.64 -32.74
N HIS A 125 -0.53 26.73 -33.79
CA HIS A 125 -0.12 26.86 -35.18
C HIS A 125 0.87 27.98 -35.40
N ASN A 126 0.83 29.05 -34.61
CA ASN A 126 1.75 30.20 -34.64
C ASN A 126 2.97 30.04 -33.71
N LYS A 127 3.19 28.82 -33.14
CA LYS A 127 4.23 28.52 -32.12
C LYS A 127 4.08 29.28 -30.81
N ASN A 128 2.93 29.91 -30.56
CA ASN A 128 2.63 30.48 -29.26
C ASN A 128 2.25 29.38 -28.28
N LEU A 129 2.71 29.45 -27.04
CA LEU A 129 2.37 28.50 -26.01
C LEU A 129 0.94 28.76 -25.48
N ILE A 130 0.07 27.81 -25.67
CA ILE A 130 -1.30 27.81 -25.14
C ILE A 130 -1.37 26.87 -23.94
N ARG A 131 -1.96 27.35 -22.85
CA ARG A 131 -2.23 26.54 -21.66
C ARG A 131 -3.50 25.74 -21.83
N GLY A 132 -3.39 24.42 -21.79
CA GLY A 132 -4.51 23.49 -21.78
C GLY A 132 -4.68 22.79 -20.42
N LYS A 133 -5.82 22.13 -20.22
CA LYS A 133 -6.07 21.22 -19.10
C LYS A 133 -6.78 19.97 -19.58
N ILE A 134 -6.45 18.85 -18.99
CA ILE A 134 -7.14 17.58 -19.18
C ILE A 134 -7.46 17.01 -17.79
N LEU A 135 -8.62 16.36 -17.66
CA LEU A 135 -9.06 15.78 -16.38
C LEU A 135 -8.70 14.30 -16.31
N THR A 136 -8.20 13.85 -15.16
CA THR A 136 -8.05 12.42 -14.89
C THR A 136 -9.42 11.73 -14.76
N PRO A 137 -9.52 10.42 -15.00
CA PRO A 137 -10.71 9.67 -14.63
C PRO A 137 -10.91 9.70 -13.10
N GLN A 138 -12.19 9.64 -12.70
CA GLN A 138 -12.55 9.45 -11.30
C GLN A 138 -12.39 7.97 -10.94
N ILE A 139 -11.80 7.67 -9.77
CA ILE A 139 -11.60 6.30 -9.29
C ILE A 139 -12.22 6.17 -7.91
N THR A 140 -12.89 5.05 -7.65
CA THR A 140 -13.42 4.72 -6.33
C THR A 140 -12.79 3.42 -5.85
N ILE A 141 -12.31 3.39 -4.62
CA ILE A 141 -11.80 2.20 -3.94
C ILE A 141 -12.72 1.81 -2.80
N GLU A 142 -12.74 0.52 -2.47
CA GLU A 142 -13.51 -0.04 -1.35
C GLU A 142 -12.55 -0.51 -0.26
N VAL A 143 -12.42 0.28 0.80
CA VAL A 143 -11.54 -0.07 1.92
C VAL A 143 -12.21 -1.08 2.82
N GLN A 144 -11.60 -2.27 2.93
CA GLN A 144 -12.11 -3.38 3.71
C GLN A 144 -11.73 -3.24 5.19
N SER A 145 -12.64 -3.66 6.06
CA SER A 145 -12.34 -3.79 7.49
C SER A 145 -11.74 -5.17 7.74
N LEU A 146 -10.57 -5.22 8.37
CA LEU A 146 -9.93 -6.49 8.79
C LEU A 146 -10.84 -7.32 9.71
N LEU A 147 -11.63 -6.67 10.57
CA LEU A 147 -12.58 -7.35 11.45
C LEU A 147 -13.68 -8.11 10.70
N LYS A 148 -14.06 -7.65 9.49
CA LYS A 148 -15.02 -8.33 8.62
C LYS A 148 -14.38 -9.48 7.84
N LEU A 149 -13.10 -9.39 7.51
CA LEU A 149 -12.35 -10.42 6.79
C LEU A 149 -12.04 -11.63 7.66
N GLU A 150 -11.76 -11.43 8.95
CA GLU A 150 -11.43 -12.50 9.90
C GLU A 150 -12.66 -13.26 10.41
N GLY A 151 -13.87 -12.94 9.93
CA GLY A 151 -15.12 -13.65 10.22
C GLY A 151 -15.43 -13.74 11.71
N ASN A 152 -16.51 -13.10 12.14
CA ASN A 152 -17.06 -13.13 13.49
C ASN A 152 -16.06 -12.90 14.63
N ALA A 153 -16.00 -11.67 15.09
CA ALA A 153 -15.34 -11.26 16.33
C ALA A 153 -15.84 -11.98 17.61
N SER A 154 -16.56 -13.11 17.47
CA SER A 154 -16.99 -13.97 18.57
C SER A 154 -15.86 -14.83 19.14
N ASP A 155 -14.71 -14.88 18.49
CA ASP A 155 -13.51 -15.54 19.04
C ASP A 155 -12.42 -14.52 19.43
N LEU A 156 -12.83 -13.40 20.02
CA LEU A 156 -11.94 -12.63 20.88
C LEU A 156 -11.62 -13.57 22.03
N LYS A 157 -10.52 -14.31 21.93
CA LYS A 157 -9.94 -15.03 23.07
C LYS A 157 -9.88 -14.04 24.21
N ASP A 158 -10.65 -14.36 25.25
CA ASP A 158 -10.68 -13.60 26.49
C ASP A 158 -9.25 -13.26 26.89
N ILE A 159 -9.01 -12.02 27.24
CA ILE A 159 -7.69 -11.56 27.67
C ILE A 159 -7.30 -12.50 28.81
N LYS A 160 -6.22 -13.29 28.63
CA LYS A 160 -5.73 -14.16 29.68
C LYS A 160 -5.71 -13.36 30.98
N PRO A 161 -6.39 -13.81 32.05
CA PRO A 161 -6.35 -13.12 33.33
C PRO A 161 -4.89 -12.94 33.70
N ILE A 162 -4.57 -11.82 34.35
CA ILE A 162 -3.24 -11.49 34.82
C ILE A 162 -2.77 -12.72 35.59
N ALA A 163 -1.69 -13.38 35.12
CA ALA A 163 -1.11 -14.50 35.84
C ALA A 163 -0.71 -13.97 37.21
N GLU A 164 -1.40 -14.42 38.27
CA GLU A 164 -0.96 -14.19 39.64
C GLU A 164 0.42 -14.85 39.78
N ILE A 165 1.45 -14.05 39.90
CA ILE A 165 2.79 -14.52 40.19
C ILE A 165 2.76 -14.86 41.68
N ASP A 166 2.54 -16.12 42.01
CA ASP A 166 2.74 -16.63 43.35
C ASP A 166 4.19 -16.37 43.74
N ALA A 167 4.41 -15.30 44.49
CA ALA A 167 5.72 -15.01 45.02
C ALA A 167 6.11 -16.16 45.98
N PRO A 168 7.25 -16.85 45.80
CA PRO A 168 7.60 -18.06 46.56
C PRO A 168 8.07 -17.72 47.98
N TRP A 169 7.25 -16.96 48.73
CA TRP A 169 7.56 -16.54 50.12
C TRP A 169 7.68 -17.74 51.06
N GLY A 170 6.97 -18.83 50.79
CA GLY A 170 7.03 -20.05 51.56
C GLY A 170 8.45 -20.65 51.63
N HIS A 171 9.19 -20.64 50.53
CA HIS A 171 10.56 -21.19 50.48
C HIS A 171 11.55 -20.37 51.30
N TYR A 172 11.40 -19.06 51.35
CA TYR A 172 12.24 -18.20 52.15
C TYR A 172 11.92 -18.29 53.63
N PHE A 173 10.63 -18.47 53.98
CA PHE A 173 10.21 -18.67 55.36
C PHE A 173 10.81 -19.97 55.97
N TRP A 174 10.76 -21.08 55.26
CA TRP A 174 11.36 -22.33 55.71
C TRP A 174 12.87 -22.29 55.82
N LYS A 175 13.57 -21.59 54.94
CA LYS A 175 15.00 -21.35 55.02
C LYS A 175 15.37 -20.49 56.21
N ALA A 176 14.65 -19.42 56.47
CA ALA A 176 14.88 -18.54 57.62
C ALA A 176 14.66 -19.29 58.95
N LEU A 177 13.58 -20.12 59.01
CA LEU A 177 13.32 -20.95 60.18
C LEU A 177 14.44 -21.97 60.43
N GLY A 178 14.95 -22.61 59.38
CA GLY A 178 16.11 -23.52 59.47
C GLY A 178 17.36 -22.86 60.00
N VAL A 179 17.70 -21.66 59.53
CA VAL A 179 18.84 -20.87 60.02
C VAL A 179 18.65 -20.50 61.49
N LEU A 180 17.44 -20.10 61.89
CA LEU A 180 17.15 -19.74 63.29
C LEU A 180 17.33 -20.95 64.21
N CYS A 181 16.84 -22.16 63.84
CA CYS A 181 17.03 -23.39 64.56
C CYS A 181 18.52 -23.75 64.73
N LEU A 182 19.35 -23.59 63.72
CA LEU A 182 20.80 -23.81 63.77
C LEU A 182 21.48 -22.86 64.72
N LEU A 183 21.10 -21.57 64.72
CA LEU A 183 21.64 -20.57 65.64
C LEU A 183 21.27 -20.91 67.10
N VAL A 184 20.09 -21.34 67.40
CA VAL A 184 19.65 -21.76 68.75
C VAL A 184 20.38 -22.99 69.20
N LEU A 185 20.58 -24.00 68.34
CA LEU A 185 21.35 -25.18 68.59
C LEU A 185 22.87 -24.84 68.92
N ALA A 186 23.45 -23.97 68.07
CA ALA A 186 24.83 -23.53 68.29
C ALA A 186 24.99 -22.79 69.62
N TYR A 187 24.01 -21.93 69.95
CA TYR A 187 24.01 -21.24 71.25
C TYR A 187 23.84 -22.19 72.41
N ALA A 188 22.98 -23.20 72.36
CA ALA A 188 22.76 -24.19 73.36
C ALA A 188 24.04 -25.07 73.60
N LEU A 189 24.69 -25.47 72.50
CA LEU A 189 25.93 -26.23 72.55
C LEU A 189 27.09 -25.37 73.17
N TRP A 190 27.19 -24.11 72.77
CA TRP A 190 28.17 -23.20 73.32
C TRP A 190 27.97 -22.97 74.80
N LYS A 191 26.75 -22.72 75.28
CA LYS A 191 26.43 -22.57 76.70
C LYS A 191 26.74 -23.86 77.48
N LYS A 192 26.45 -25.05 76.91
CA LYS A 192 26.81 -26.34 77.55
C LYS A 192 28.28 -26.56 77.63
N PHE A 193 29.06 -26.08 76.67
CA PHE A 193 30.54 -26.17 76.69
C PHE A 193 31.18 -25.24 77.75
N LEU A 194 30.62 -24.01 77.85
CA LEU A 194 31.08 -23.06 78.92
C LEU A 194 30.75 -23.59 80.31
N ASN A 195 29.59 -24.11 80.57
CA ASN A 195 29.18 -24.66 81.84
C ASN A 195 29.99 -25.92 82.21
N LYS A 196 30.56 -26.64 81.24
CA LYS A 196 31.44 -27.79 81.47
C LYS A 196 32.89 -27.40 81.78
N ALA A 197 33.28 -26.18 81.37
CA ALA A 197 34.60 -25.65 81.67
C ALA A 197 34.74 -25.18 83.13
N ASP A 198 33.65 -24.75 83.77
CA ASP A 198 33.62 -24.28 85.16
C ASP A 198 33.51 -25.39 86.20
N SER A 199 33.29 -26.64 85.82
CA SER A 199 33.23 -27.80 86.72
C SER A 199 34.54 -28.59 86.79
N LYS A 200 35.67 -27.92 87.02
CA LYS A 200 36.90 -28.59 87.36
C LYS A 200 36.87 -28.89 88.85
N PRO A 201 36.99 -30.12 89.29
CA PRO A 201 37.02 -30.42 90.71
C PRO A 201 38.27 -29.89 91.37
N GLU A 202 38.12 -29.18 92.46
CA GLU A 202 39.11 -28.80 93.41
C GLU A 202 39.71 -30.05 94.00
N ASN A 203 40.95 -30.33 93.69
CA ASN A 203 41.67 -31.48 94.25
C ASN A 203 42.24 -31.06 95.63
N ASN A 204 41.54 -31.50 96.70
CA ASN A 204 42.05 -31.39 98.10
C ASN A 204 43.11 -32.47 98.33
N SER A 205 44.37 -32.03 98.41
CA SER A 205 45.46 -32.88 98.93
C SER A 205 45.64 -32.60 100.41
N LYS A 206 45.53 -33.64 101.22
CA LYS A 206 46.25 -33.78 102.43
C LYS A 206 47.38 -34.72 102.19
#